data_eb2d728747fdb5126f62bc5619f6a782
#
_entry.id   eb2d728747fdb5126f62bc5619f6a782
#
_cell.length_a   1.000
_cell.length_b   1.000
_cell.length_c   1.000
_cell.angle_alpha   90.00
_cell.angle_beta   90.00
_cell.angle_gamma   90.00
#
_symmetry.space_group_name_H-M   'P 1'
#
loop_
_entity.id
_entity.type
_entity.pdbx_description
1 polymer ?
#
loop_
_entity_poly.entity_id
_entity_poly.type
_entity_poly.pdbx_seq_one_letter_code
_entity_poly.pdbx_strand_id
1 'polypeptide(L)'
;IQGCQSRTVRDTAAFVDACRGPAPGEFMPFWSPPEPYTRLIARDPTRLKIAMSHRWGDYQSTPHIAAELDKAGRFLESLGHHVDYALPELDYREAFAAQTTCYISNFAIVISNMLAARGLTEPPEDLIEPINIRIWEHGRHTSYAERARMQAVFNTTSRGFGAFFEDWDIILTPITALPTPNHSTMATLLSP
;
A
#
# COMPACT_ATOMS: atom_id res chain seq x y z
N ILE A 1 -7.06 2.10 -6.48
CA ILE A 1 -7.84 1.16 -5.65
C ILE A 1 -8.54 2.00 -4.60
N GLN A 2 -9.84 1.87 -4.50
CA GLN A 2 -10.65 2.58 -3.53
C GLN A 2 -11.42 1.55 -2.71
N GLY A 3 -11.41 1.72 -1.39
CA GLY A 3 -12.20 0.95 -0.46
C GLY A 3 -13.39 1.75 0.06
N CYS A 4 -13.97 1.31 1.15
CA CYS A 4 -14.99 2.07 1.88
C CYS A 4 -14.47 2.51 3.24
N GLN A 5 -15.08 3.54 3.78
CA GLN A 5 -14.96 3.89 5.20
C GLN A 5 -16.21 3.35 5.92
N SER A 6 -15.99 2.52 6.92
CA SER A 6 -17.07 1.89 7.66
C SER A 6 -16.80 1.92 9.17
N ARG A 7 -17.82 1.69 9.98
CA ARG A 7 -17.69 1.59 11.43
C ARG A 7 -17.55 0.15 11.92
N THR A 8 -17.88 -0.82 11.07
CA THR A 8 -17.83 -2.24 11.43
C THR A 8 -17.20 -3.09 10.34
N VAL A 9 -16.57 -4.19 10.74
CA VAL A 9 -16.04 -5.19 9.78
C VAL A 9 -17.18 -5.76 8.93
N ARG A 10 -18.39 -5.87 9.46
CA ARG A 10 -19.58 -6.33 8.72
C ARG A 10 -19.92 -5.42 7.55
N ASP A 11 -19.90 -4.11 7.77
CA ASP A 11 -20.19 -3.14 6.70
C ASP A 11 -19.09 -3.19 5.61
N THR A 12 -17.82 -3.32 6.01
CA THR A 12 -16.73 -3.53 5.07
C THR A 12 -16.91 -4.81 4.26
N ALA A 13 -17.27 -5.92 4.92
CA ALA A 13 -17.52 -7.19 4.25
C ALA A 13 -18.68 -7.11 3.25
N ALA A 14 -19.78 -6.44 3.63
CA ALA A 14 -20.92 -6.22 2.74
C ALA A 14 -20.57 -5.36 1.53
N PHE A 15 -19.75 -4.30 1.74
CA PHE A 15 -19.25 -3.48 0.63
C PHE A 15 -18.37 -4.30 -0.33
N VAL A 16 -17.42 -5.08 0.21
CA VAL A 16 -16.55 -5.93 -0.61
C VAL A 16 -17.38 -6.97 -1.37
N ASP A 17 -18.36 -7.60 -0.74
CA ASP A 17 -19.26 -8.56 -1.40
C ASP A 17 -20.05 -7.93 -2.55
N ALA A 18 -20.47 -6.68 -2.42
CA ALA A 18 -21.18 -5.95 -3.47
C ALA A 18 -20.27 -5.57 -4.66
N CYS A 19 -18.98 -5.34 -4.39
CA CYS A 19 -18.01 -4.86 -5.40
C CYS A 19 -17.12 -5.98 -5.95
N ARG A 20 -17.14 -7.19 -5.37
CA ARG A 20 -16.26 -8.29 -5.77
C ARG A 20 -16.66 -8.93 -7.09
N GLY A 21 -15.67 -9.50 -7.73
CA GLY A 21 -15.83 -10.25 -8.99
C GLY A 21 -15.32 -9.44 -10.19
N PRO A 22 -14.87 -10.13 -11.22
CA PRO A 22 -14.41 -9.49 -12.45
C PRO A 22 -15.60 -8.96 -13.25
N ALA A 23 -15.42 -7.80 -13.88
CA ALA A 23 -16.33 -7.36 -14.93
C ALA A 23 -16.15 -8.22 -16.19
N PRO A 24 -17.18 -8.37 -17.05
CA PRO A 24 -17.02 -9.04 -18.34
C PRO A 24 -15.89 -8.39 -19.16
N GLY A 25 -14.89 -9.18 -19.55
CA GLY A 25 -13.75 -8.69 -20.32
C GLY A 25 -12.64 -8.06 -19.48
N GLU A 26 -12.65 -8.20 -18.16
CA GLU A 26 -11.58 -7.74 -17.27
C GLU A 26 -10.23 -8.31 -17.70
N PHE A 27 -9.24 -7.42 -17.89
CA PHE A 27 -7.89 -7.82 -18.35
C PHE A 27 -7.11 -8.60 -17.28
N MET A 28 -7.29 -8.27 -16.01
CA MET A 28 -6.63 -8.93 -14.89
C MET A 28 -7.67 -9.48 -13.92
N PRO A 29 -8.17 -10.69 -14.13
CA PRO A 29 -9.07 -11.31 -13.19
C PRO A 29 -8.36 -11.58 -11.88
N PHE A 30 -8.99 -11.25 -10.76
CA PHE A 30 -8.47 -11.53 -9.43
C PHE A 30 -9.25 -12.67 -8.77
N TRP A 31 -8.55 -13.38 -7.90
CA TRP A 31 -9.17 -14.42 -7.12
C TRP A 31 -10.18 -13.84 -6.13
N SER A 32 -11.32 -14.48 -6.03
CA SER A 32 -12.35 -14.14 -5.04
C SER A 32 -12.77 -15.43 -4.33
N PRO A 33 -12.94 -15.42 -3.01
CA PRO A 33 -13.41 -16.62 -2.30
C PRO A 33 -14.78 -17.04 -2.81
N PRO A 34 -15.10 -18.37 -2.82
CA PRO A 34 -16.39 -18.88 -3.28
C PRO A 34 -17.54 -18.42 -2.38
N GLU A 35 -17.28 -18.23 -1.08
CA GLU A 35 -18.28 -17.73 -0.13
C GLU A 35 -18.21 -16.21 0.00
N PRO A 36 -19.35 -15.54 0.30
CA PRO A 36 -19.37 -14.14 0.64
C PRO A 36 -18.56 -13.83 1.90
N TYR A 37 -17.86 -12.70 1.91
CA TYR A 37 -17.12 -12.22 3.09
C TYR A 37 -18.01 -12.02 4.32
N THR A 38 -19.28 -11.61 4.11
CA THR A 38 -20.28 -11.52 5.17
C THR A 38 -20.57 -12.85 5.88
N ARG A 39 -20.38 -13.98 5.20
CA ARG A 39 -20.44 -15.31 5.83
C ARG A 39 -19.13 -15.71 6.48
N LEU A 40 -17.99 -15.37 5.86
CA LEU A 40 -16.66 -15.70 6.39
C LEU A 40 -16.41 -15.02 7.76
N ILE A 41 -16.78 -13.76 7.92
CA ILE A 41 -16.61 -13.03 9.18
C ILE A 41 -17.54 -13.50 10.32
N ALA A 42 -18.51 -14.33 10.05
CA ALA A 42 -19.40 -14.91 11.07
C ALA A 42 -18.78 -16.15 11.77
N ARG A 43 -17.61 -16.60 11.31
CA ARG A 43 -16.87 -17.71 11.88
C ARG A 43 -15.75 -17.17 12.74
N ASP A 44 -15.49 -17.82 13.86
CA ASP A 44 -14.30 -17.53 14.65
C ASP A 44 -13.05 -17.87 13.83
N PRO A 45 -12.04 -17.00 13.82
CA PRO A 45 -10.80 -17.27 13.12
C PRO A 45 -10.10 -18.48 13.77
N THR A 46 -9.50 -19.32 12.94
CA THR A 46 -8.57 -20.35 13.43
C THR A 46 -7.32 -19.67 14.03
N ARG A 47 -6.53 -20.44 14.77
CA ARG A 47 -5.23 -19.97 15.26
C ARG A 47 -4.35 -19.63 14.06
N LEU A 48 -3.90 -18.36 13.99
CA LEU A 48 -3.08 -17.82 12.92
C LEU A 48 -1.63 -17.69 13.35
N LYS A 49 -0.72 -17.82 12.38
CA LYS A 49 0.69 -17.43 12.50
C LYS A 49 0.83 -16.00 11.95
N ILE A 50 1.13 -15.08 12.83
CA ILE A 50 1.20 -13.64 12.54
C ILE A 50 2.66 -13.21 12.64
N ALA A 51 3.26 -12.87 11.50
CA ALA A 51 4.52 -12.18 11.45
C ALA A 51 4.33 -10.71 11.81
N MET A 52 5.20 -10.15 12.64
CA MET A 52 5.10 -8.75 13.06
C MET A 52 6.39 -8.01 12.74
N SER A 53 6.31 -6.76 12.26
CA SER A 53 7.50 -5.93 12.11
C SER A 53 7.19 -4.45 12.21
N HIS A 54 8.07 -3.72 12.92
CA HIS A 54 8.09 -2.26 13.00
C HIS A 54 9.16 -1.65 12.08
N ARG A 55 9.76 -2.47 11.21
CA ARG A 55 10.78 -2.02 10.24
C ARG A 55 10.63 -2.73 8.89
N TRP A 56 11.15 -2.10 7.84
CA TRP A 56 11.27 -2.62 6.50
C TRP A 56 12.69 -2.36 6.00
N GLY A 57 13.57 -3.37 6.08
CA GLY A 57 15.00 -3.18 5.84
C GLY A 57 15.60 -2.14 6.78
N ASP A 58 16.16 -1.06 6.23
CA ASP A 58 16.76 0.06 6.97
C ASP A 58 15.73 1.06 7.53
N TYR A 59 14.48 0.99 7.05
CA TYR A 59 13.41 1.91 7.49
C TYR A 59 12.79 1.39 8.77
N GLN A 60 12.79 2.22 9.82
CA GLN A 60 12.25 1.89 11.14
C GLN A 60 11.16 2.85 11.57
N SER A 61 10.17 2.32 12.28
CA SER A 61 9.19 3.13 12.97
C SER A 61 9.81 3.81 14.20
N THR A 62 9.22 4.95 14.60
CA THR A 62 9.58 5.58 15.87
C THR A 62 9.32 4.63 17.04
N PRO A 63 10.05 4.80 18.18
CA PRO A 63 9.87 3.94 19.35
C PRO A 63 8.45 3.90 19.88
N HIS A 64 7.72 5.02 19.78
CA HIS A 64 6.31 5.08 20.18
C HIS A 64 5.44 4.15 19.33
N ILE A 65 5.58 4.20 18.00
CA ILE A 65 4.82 3.36 17.06
C ILE A 65 5.20 1.89 17.22
N ALA A 66 6.50 1.58 17.42
CA ALA A 66 6.96 0.23 17.69
C ALA A 66 6.32 -0.34 18.96
N ALA A 67 6.26 0.45 20.04
CA ALA A 67 5.63 0.04 21.31
C ALA A 67 4.11 -0.21 21.16
N GLU A 68 3.40 0.55 20.32
CA GLU A 68 1.99 0.30 20.05
C GLU A 68 1.78 -0.99 19.24
N LEU A 69 2.68 -1.27 18.28
CA LEU A 69 2.67 -2.54 17.56
C LEU A 69 2.89 -3.73 18.50
N ASP A 70 3.82 -3.62 19.45
CA ASP A 70 4.07 -4.66 20.47
C ASP A 70 2.85 -4.91 21.35
N LYS A 71 2.10 -3.88 21.69
CA LYS A 71 0.83 -4.02 22.42
C LYS A 71 -0.19 -4.79 21.60
N ALA A 72 -0.30 -4.47 20.31
CA ALA A 72 -1.19 -5.18 19.39
C ALA A 72 -0.78 -6.65 19.25
N GLY A 73 0.53 -6.94 19.15
CA GLY A 73 1.04 -8.31 19.11
C GLY A 73 0.65 -9.09 20.36
N ARG A 74 0.93 -8.56 21.55
CA ARG A 74 0.52 -9.20 22.83
C ARG A 74 -0.98 -9.42 22.96
N PHE A 75 -1.77 -8.49 22.45
CA PHE A 75 -3.22 -8.67 22.41
C PHE A 75 -3.62 -9.85 21.52
N LEU A 76 -3.04 -10.00 20.35
CA LEU A 76 -3.31 -11.11 19.44
C LEU A 76 -2.83 -12.45 20.03
N GLU A 77 -1.70 -12.49 20.73
CA GLU A 77 -1.26 -13.67 21.48
C GLU A 77 -2.28 -14.05 22.57
N SER A 78 -2.85 -13.07 23.27
CA SER A 78 -3.89 -13.33 24.29
C SER A 78 -5.16 -13.94 23.72
N LEU A 79 -5.40 -13.75 22.42
CA LEU A 79 -6.51 -14.37 21.67
C LEU A 79 -6.14 -15.79 21.15
N GLY A 80 -4.91 -16.26 21.41
CA GLY A 80 -4.46 -17.60 21.04
C GLY A 80 -3.74 -17.69 19.70
N HIS A 81 -3.44 -16.60 19.03
CA HIS A 81 -2.61 -16.59 17.83
C HIS A 81 -1.13 -16.77 18.16
N HIS A 82 -0.36 -17.27 17.19
CA HIS A 82 1.10 -17.28 17.28
C HIS A 82 1.63 -15.98 16.66
N VAL A 83 2.36 -15.17 17.42
CA VAL A 83 2.91 -13.90 16.95
C VAL A 83 4.43 -13.91 17.14
N ASP A 84 5.17 -13.57 16.09
CA ASP A 84 6.63 -13.44 16.18
C ASP A 84 7.13 -12.37 15.21
N TYR A 85 8.35 -11.89 15.47
CA TYR A 85 9.01 -10.93 14.58
C TYR A 85 9.56 -11.63 13.35
N ALA A 86 9.01 -11.31 12.18
CA ALA A 86 9.51 -11.82 10.92
C ALA A 86 9.22 -10.85 9.76
N LEU A 87 10.07 -10.89 8.75
CA LEU A 87 9.90 -10.17 7.47
C LEU A 87 10.39 -11.02 6.32
N PRO A 88 9.84 -10.89 5.11
CA PRO A 88 10.44 -11.44 3.91
C PRO A 88 11.87 -10.92 3.69
N GLU A 89 12.76 -11.77 3.24
CA GLU A 89 14.12 -11.37 2.83
C GLU A 89 14.07 -10.73 1.44
N LEU A 90 14.11 -9.40 1.39
CA LEU A 90 13.98 -8.60 0.17
C LEU A 90 14.95 -7.43 0.16
N ASP A 91 15.32 -6.96 -1.02
CA ASP A 91 15.91 -5.63 -1.17
C ASP A 91 14.82 -4.55 -1.05
N TYR A 92 14.56 -4.12 0.18
CA TYR A 92 13.54 -3.10 0.48
C TYR A 92 13.88 -1.74 -0.13
N ARG A 93 15.15 -1.41 -0.29
CA ARG A 93 15.56 -0.15 -0.91
C ARG A 93 15.17 -0.13 -2.39
N GLU A 94 15.45 -1.22 -3.10
CA GLU A 94 15.08 -1.35 -4.50
C GLU A 94 13.55 -1.43 -4.67
N ALA A 95 12.85 -2.15 -3.79
CA ALA A 95 11.39 -2.24 -3.80
C ALA A 95 10.73 -0.85 -3.61
N PHE A 96 11.20 -0.04 -2.65
CA PHE A 96 10.69 1.31 -2.45
C PHE A 96 11.04 2.27 -3.59
N ALA A 97 12.23 2.14 -4.19
CA ALA A 97 12.58 2.92 -5.38
C ALA A 97 11.66 2.60 -6.56
N ALA A 98 11.37 1.31 -6.79
CA ALA A 98 10.42 0.88 -7.80
C ALA A 98 9.00 1.40 -7.51
N GLN A 99 8.55 1.35 -6.25
CA GLN A 99 7.26 1.91 -5.84
C GLN A 99 7.18 3.42 -6.09
N THR A 100 8.25 4.15 -5.79
CA THR A 100 8.34 5.59 -6.07
C THR A 100 8.24 5.86 -7.58
N THR A 101 9.00 5.14 -8.40
CA THR A 101 8.92 5.25 -9.87
C THR A 101 7.50 4.97 -10.37
N CYS A 102 6.85 3.94 -9.84
CA CYS A 102 5.45 3.62 -10.17
C CYS A 102 4.52 4.78 -9.84
N TYR A 103 4.61 5.31 -8.62
CA TYR A 103 3.76 6.38 -8.15
C TYR A 103 3.91 7.65 -9.00
N ILE A 104 5.13 8.17 -9.14
CA ILE A 104 5.38 9.42 -9.86
C ILE A 104 5.02 9.33 -11.34
N SER A 105 5.34 8.19 -11.99
CA SER A 105 5.03 8.02 -13.41
C SER A 105 3.54 7.87 -13.68
N ASN A 106 2.80 7.19 -12.83
CA ASN A 106 1.33 7.08 -12.94
C ASN A 106 0.65 8.42 -12.63
N PHE A 107 1.13 9.14 -11.61
CA PHE A 107 0.63 10.46 -11.30
C PHE A 107 0.82 11.44 -12.48
N ALA A 108 1.99 11.40 -13.13
CA ALA A 108 2.26 12.21 -14.30
C ALA A 108 1.30 11.90 -15.45
N ILE A 109 0.93 10.64 -15.66
CA ILE A 109 -0.08 10.25 -16.66
C ILE A 109 -1.45 10.86 -16.31
N VAL A 110 -1.86 10.80 -15.06
CA VAL A 110 -3.15 11.38 -14.61
C VAL A 110 -3.18 12.87 -14.87
N ILE A 111 -2.15 13.62 -14.46
CA ILE A 111 -2.06 15.06 -14.71
C ILE A 111 -2.04 15.36 -16.22
N SER A 112 -1.23 14.65 -17.00
CA SER A 112 -1.16 14.85 -18.46
C SER A 112 -2.52 14.63 -19.14
N ASN A 113 -3.28 13.63 -18.74
CA ASN A 113 -4.61 13.37 -19.26
C ASN A 113 -5.61 14.49 -18.86
N MET A 114 -5.51 14.98 -17.62
CA MET A 114 -6.32 16.10 -17.16
C MET A 114 -6.01 17.40 -17.93
N LEU A 115 -4.75 17.67 -18.23
CA LEU A 115 -4.32 18.80 -19.03
C LEU A 115 -4.83 18.67 -20.47
N ALA A 116 -4.62 17.53 -21.10
CA ALA A 116 -5.09 17.27 -22.47
C ALA A 116 -6.62 17.45 -22.60
N ALA A 117 -7.39 16.98 -21.62
CA ALA A 117 -8.85 17.14 -21.60
C ALA A 117 -9.28 18.62 -21.49
N ARG A 118 -8.39 19.52 -21.07
CA ARG A 118 -8.61 20.98 -20.99
C ARG A 118 -7.93 21.77 -22.09
N GLY A 119 -7.25 21.10 -23.03
CA GLY A 119 -6.46 21.75 -24.07
C GLY A 119 -5.21 22.47 -23.56
N LEU A 120 -4.70 22.05 -22.37
CA LEU A 120 -3.50 22.61 -21.75
C LEU A 120 -2.30 21.69 -21.98
N THR A 121 -1.11 22.28 -22.08
CA THR A 121 0.16 21.56 -22.24
C THR A 121 0.99 21.54 -20.96
N GLU A 122 0.76 22.50 -20.07
CA GLU A 122 1.49 22.68 -18.82
C GLU A 122 0.50 22.89 -17.66
N PRO A 123 0.86 22.45 -16.45
CA PRO A 123 0.04 22.63 -15.25
C PRO A 123 -0.05 24.12 -14.86
N PRO A 124 -1.26 24.68 -14.69
CA PRO A 124 -1.41 26.03 -14.16
C PRO A 124 -0.97 26.09 -12.68
N GLU A 125 -0.07 27.02 -12.36
CA GLU A 125 0.49 27.16 -11.00
C GLU A 125 -0.54 27.65 -9.96
N ASP A 126 -1.61 28.28 -10.41
CA ASP A 126 -2.72 28.73 -9.56
C ASP A 126 -3.75 27.63 -9.26
N LEU A 127 -3.71 26.49 -9.98
CA LEU A 127 -4.65 25.38 -9.81
C LEU A 127 -4.01 24.09 -9.30
N ILE A 128 -2.70 23.95 -9.43
CA ILE A 128 -1.97 22.74 -9.06
C ILE A 128 -0.83 23.11 -8.10
N GLU A 129 -0.77 22.42 -6.98
CA GLU A 129 0.27 22.65 -5.98
C GLU A 129 1.68 22.41 -6.55
N PRO A 130 2.68 23.23 -6.16
CA PRO A 130 4.04 23.13 -6.69
C PRO A 130 4.67 21.72 -6.58
N ILE A 131 4.38 21.00 -5.50
CA ILE A 131 4.88 19.61 -5.34
C ILE A 131 4.32 18.68 -6.43
N ASN A 132 3.05 18.85 -6.79
CA ASN A 132 2.39 18.05 -7.81
C ASN A 132 2.91 18.36 -9.21
N ILE A 133 3.27 19.63 -9.47
CA ILE A 133 3.94 20.04 -10.71
C ILE A 133 5.31 19.35 -10.83
N ARG A 134 6.12 19.35 -9.76
CA ARG A 134 7.44 18.67 -9.75
C ARG A 134 7.31 17.16 -9.94
N ILE A 135 6.33 16.53 -9.30
CA ILE A 135 6.06 15.09 -9.48
C ILE A 135 5.69 14.82 -10.94
N TRP A 136 4.84 15.65 -11.54
CA TRP A 136 4.48 15.53 -12.96
C TRP A 136 5.67 15.73 -13.88
N GLU A 137 6.47 16.77 -13.70
CA GLU A 137 7.68 17.05 -14.47
C GLU A 137 8.65 15.86 -14.45
N HIS A 138 8.92 15.33 -13.27
CA HIS A 138 9.80 14.18 -13.11
C HIS A 138 9.21 12.92 -13.74
N GLY A 139 7.95 12.63 -13.45
CA GLY A 139 7.28 11.40 -13.87
C GLY A 139 7.03 11.30 -15.38
N ARG A 140 6.79 12.42 -16.07
CA ARG A 140 6.58 12.44 -17.54
C ARG A 140 7.81 12.00 -18.33
N HIS A 141 8.99 12.06 -17.75
CA HIS A 141 10.26 11.64 -18.35
C HIS A 141 10.66 10.20 -18.04
N THR A 142 9.85 9.46 -17.28
CA THR A 142 10.12 8.07 -16.95
C THR A 142 10.20 7.23 -18.24
N SER A 143 11.37 6.68 -18.51
CA SER A 143 11.66 5.88 -19.70
C SER A 143 10.97 4.52 -19.67
N TYR A 144 10.85 3.88 -20.83
CA TYR A 144 10.41 2.49 -20.93
C TYR A 144 11.32 1.54 -20.17
N ALA A 145 12.64 1.75 -20.21
CA ALA A 145 13.61 0.92 -19.49
C ALA A 145 13.43 1.00 -17.97
N GLU A 146 13.17 2.18 -17.42
CA GLU A 146 12.86 2.35 -15.99
C GLU A 146 11.57 1.66 -15.60
N ARG A 147 10.51 1.74 -16.44
CA ARG A 147 9.26 1.02 -16.22
C ARG A 147 9.43 -0.50 -16.28
N ALA A 148 10.24 -0.99 -17.21
CA ALA A 148 10.53 -2.42 -17.32
C ALA A 148 11.32 -2.92 -16.10
N ARG A 149 12.30 -2.16 -15.62
CA ARG A 149 13.02 -2.47 -14.38
C ARG A 149 12.10 -2.48 -13.17
N MET A 150 11.26 -1.46 -13.02
CA MET A 150 10.25 -1.39 -11.96
C MET A 150 9.36 -2.64 -11.93
N GLN A 151 8.89 -3.08 -13.10
CA GLN A 151 8.05 -4.28 -13.21
C GLN A 151 8.80 -5.56 -12.80
N ALA A 152 10.10 -5.68 -13.17
CA ALA A 152 10.94 -6.79 -12.74
C ALA A 152 11.13 -6.82 -11.22
N VAL A 153 11.36 -5.66 -10.59
CA VAL A 153 11.47 -5.53 -9.13
C VAL A 153 10.16 -5.93 -8.45
N PHE A 154 9.00 -5.47 -8.95
CA PHE A 154 7.70 -5.87 -8.40
C PHE A 154 7.48 -7.38 -8.48
N ASN A 155 7.88 -8.02 -9.58
CA ASN A 155 7.78 -9.47 -9.71
C ASN A 155 8.66 -10.19 -8.68
N THR A 156 9.91 -9.75 -8.49
CA THR A 156 10.81 -10.31 -7.47
C THR A 156 10.25 -10.11 -6.06
N THR A 157 9.76 -8.90 -5.76
CA THR A 157 9.14 -8.57 -4.46
C THR A 157 7.92 -9.44 -4.19
N SER A 158 7.03 -9.60 -5.18
CA SER A 158 5.83 -10.44 -5.05
C SER A 158 6.17 -11.91 -4.80
N ARG A 159 7.20 -12.43 -5.45
CA ARG A 159 7.66 -13.81 -5.21
C ARG A 159 8.23 -14.00 -3.82
N GLY A 160 8.98 -13.01 -3.30
CA GLY A 160 9.50 -13.04 -1.93
C GLY A 160 8.38 -13.03 -0.89
N PHE A 161 7.35 -12.21 -1.09
CA PHE A 161 6.16 -12.25 -0.24
C PHE A 161 5.40 -13.58 -0.39
N GLY A 162 5.29 -14.12 -1.60
CA GLY A 162 4.65 -15.42 -1.84
C GLY A 162 5.33 -16.54 -1.04
N ALA A 163 6.66 -16.62 -1.10
CA ALA A 163 7.43 -17.59 -0.32
C ALA A 163 7.26 -17.37 1.19
N PHE A 164 7.27 -16.12 1.65
CA PHE A 164 7.07 -15.80 3.06
C PHE A 164 5.71 -16.26 3.58
N PHE A 165 4.65 -16.10 2.79
CA PHE A 165 3.30 -16.52 3.17
C PHE A 165 3.05 -18.04 3.04
N GLU A 166 4.06 -18.85 2.69
CA GLU A 166 4.00 -20.31 2.87
C GLU A 166 4.10 -20.69 4.36
N ASP A 167 4.81 -19.88 5.17
CA ASP A 167 5.03 -20.11 6.60
C ASP A 167 4.13 -19.23 7.50
N TRP A 168 3.62 -18.11 7.00
CA TRP A 168 2.88 -17.11 7.76
C TRP A 168 1.51 -16.83 7.14
N ASP A 169 0.48 -16.67 7.97
CA ASP A 169 -0.88 -16.35 7.51
C ASP A 169 -1.08 -14.85 7.31
N ILE A 170 -0.45 -14.02 8.15
CA ILE A 170 -0.61 -12.56 8.20
C ILE A 170 0.74 -11.90 8.49
N ILE A 171 0.91 -10.69 7.94
CA ILE A 171 1.95 -9.76 8.38
C ILE A 171 1.29 -8.53 9.02
N LEU A 172 1.68 -8.22 10.23
CA LEU A 172 1.22 -7.07 11.01
C LEU A 172 2.31 -5.99 11.03
N THR A 173 1.99 -4.81 10.52
CA THR A 173 2.91 -3.67 10.47
C THR A 173 2.20 -2.37 10.78
N PRO A 174 2.91 -1.33 11.22
CA PRO A 174 2.34 0.00 11.31
C PRO A 174 1.95 0.53 9.91
N ILE A 175 0.89 1.34 9.84
CA ILE A 175 0.48 2.03 8.61
C ILE A 175 1.52 3.09 8.23
N THR A 176 2.10 3.76 9.23
CA THR A 176 3.12 4.80 9.06
C THR A 176 4.28 4.58 10.04
N ALA A 177 5.50 4.92 9.62
CA ALA A 177 6.68 4.83 10.47
C ALA A 177 6.78 6.00 11.46
N LEU A 178 6.12 7.11 11.18
CA LEU A 178 6.15 8.37 11.93
C LEU A 178 4.75 8.75 12.41
N PRO A 179 4.62 9.45 13.52
CA PRO A 179 3.36 10.08 13.90
C PRO A 179 2.90 11.07 12.82
N THR A 180 1.60 11.38 12.81
CA THR A 180 1.04 12.38 11.92
C THR A 180 1.82 13.70 12.02
N PRO A 181 2.38 14.21 10.90
CA PRO A 181 3.14 15.46 10.92
C PRO A 181 2.21 16.65 11.16
N ASN A 182 2.75 17.71 11.78
CA ASN A 182 2.05 18.97 11.87
C ASN A 182 1.96 19.67 10.51
N HIS A 183 0.95 20.50 10.32
CA HIS A 183 0.78 21.28 9.09
C HIS A 183 2.02 22.13 8.74
N SER A 184 2.67 22.74 9.75
CA SER A 184 3.90 23.49 9.56
C SER A 184 5.07 22.64 9.04
N THR A 185 5.20 21.43 9.52
CA THR A 185 6.23 20.47 9.05
C THR A 185 5.98 20.07 7.61
N MET A 186 4.73 19.81 7.23
CA MET A 186 4.36 19.52 5.86
C MET A 186 4.61 20.71 4.93
N ALA A 187 4.26 21.92 5.35
CA ALA A 187 4.55 23.14 4.59
C ALA A 187 6.05 23.32 4.32
N THR A 188 6.91 23.01 5.31
CA THR A 188 8.37 23.09 5.15
C THR A 188 8.91 22.03 4.19
N LEU A 189 8.36 20.82 4.21
CA LEU A 189 8.74 19.75 3.26
C LEU A 189 8.28 20.04 1.84
N LEU A 190 7.23 20.83 1.67
CA LEU A 190 6.63 21.19 0.38
C LEU A 190 7.12 22.54 -0.16
N SER A 191 7.86 23.30 0.65
CA SER A 191 8.45 24.58 0.22
C SER A 191 9.60 24.35 -0.75
N PRO A 192 9.81 25.23 -1.75
CA PRO A 192 10.89 25.13 -2.72
C PRO A 192 12.27 25.28 -2.08
#